data_39832498eccb4a507ad6055c504c354a
#
_entry.id   39832498eccb4a507ad6055c504c354a
#
_cell.length_a   1.000
_cell.length_b   1.000
_cell.length_c   1.000
_cell.angle_alpha   90.00
_cell.angle_beta   90.00
_cell.angle_gamma   90.00
#
_symmetry.space_group_name_H-M   'P 1'
#
loop_
_entity.id
_entity.type
_entity.pdbx_description
1 polymer ?
#
loop_
_entity_poly.entity_id
_entity_poly.type
_entity_poly.pdbx_seq_one_letter_code
_entity_poly.pdbx_strand_id
1 'polypeptide(L)'
;SVEQALATVARRHATAATFMASARQALATATAFVKAKDLVTLPPDANLQVIETPEFMRGTYSVGGFDPAPALEPKLGAFFWVTPIPSTWPQARIDSKLREYNESGMQHLTVHEAMPGHYVQAEYANRVQPRSRRLLRSIFGNGPYIEGWAVYSQQLMADEGYLGDTPGYRLTLQKQLLRVLANTILDIRLQTKGMTDSQALDLMTKSTYQETEEATAKLQRAKLSSCQLPTYYAGYKGWLAVRDHYRAKHGAAFSLKEFHESALKEGAVPLPLLDTLLQ
;
A
#
# COMPACT_ATOMS: atom_id res chain seq x y z
N SER A 1 4.64 -16.33 22.00
CA SER A 1 5.56 -15.38 21.36
C SER A 1 4.86 -14.65 20.21
N VAL A 2 5.48 -13.59 19.71
CA VAL A 2 4.99 -12.85 18.53
C VAL A 2 4.93 -13.77 17.31
N GLU A 3 5.95 -14.60 17.12
CA GLU A 3 6.02 -15.56 16.02
C GLU A 3 4.84 -16.55 16.06
N GLN A 4 4.48 -17.06 17.25
CA GLN A 4 3.33 -17.96 17.42
C GLN A 4 2.01 -17.27 17.08
N ALA A 5 1.84 -16.02 17.49
CA ALA A 5 0.65 -15.25 17.18
C ALA A 5 0.55 -14.99 15.67
N LEU A 6 1.64 -14.56 15.02
CA LEU A 6 1.72 -14.39 13.56
C LEU A 6 1.47 -15.70 12.81
N ALA A 7 2.06 -16.81 13.27
CA ALA A 7 1.83 -18.13 12.68
C ALA A 7 0.36 -18.57 12.79
N THR A 8 -0.33 -18.19 13.87
CA THR A 8 -1.77 -18.47 14.03
C THR A 8 -2.61 -17.69 13.04
N VAL A 9 -2.34 -16.39 12.87
CA VAL A 9 -3.02 -15.56 11.86
C VAL A 9 -2.74 -16.06 10.44
N ALA A 10 -1.48 -16.45 10.17
CA ALA A 10 -1.04 -16.90 8.86
C ALA A 10 -1.68 -18.23 8.38
N ARG A 11 -2.31 -19.01 9.27
CA ARG A 11 -3.04 -20.23 8.88
C ARG A 11 -4.33 -19.96 8.11
N ARG A 12 -4.88 -18.76 8.24
CA ARG A 12 -6.15 -18.37 7.60
C ARG A 12 -5.84 -17.67 6.28
N HIS A 13 -5.74 -18.43 5.22
CA HIS A 13 -5.42 -17.91 3.89
C HIS A 13 -6.22 -18.60 2.79
N ALA A 14 -6.30 -17.95 1.63
CA ALA A 14 -6.84 -18.54 0.43
C ALA A 14 -5.98 -19.73 -0.04
N THR A 15 -6.47 -20.48 -1.01
CA THR A 15 -5.65 -21.41 -1.81
C THR A 15 -5.04 -20.67 -3.00
N ALA A 16 -4.07 -21.28 -3.69
CA ALA A 16 -3.54 -20.72 -4.93
C ALA A 16 -4.66 -20.49 -5.97
N ALA A 17 -5.64 -21.40 -6.06
CA ALA A 17 -6.77 -21.31 -6.98
C ALA A 17 -7.76 -20.18 -6.60
N THR A 18 -7.92 -19.87 -5.33
CA THR A 18 -8.88 -18.85 -4.85
C THR A 18 -8.22 -17.52 -4.54
N PHE A 19 -6.91 -17.37 -4.74
CA PHE A 19 -6.15 -16.17 -4.40
C PHE A 19 -6.69 -14.91 -5.10
N MET A 20 -6.96 -14.99 -6.40
CA MET A 20 -7.57 -13.90 -7.18
C MET A 20 -8.99 -13.55 -6.69
N ALA A 21 -9.79 -14.55 -6.35
CA ALA A 21 -11.14 -14.33 -5.82
C ALA A 21 -11.08 -13.64 -4.45
N SER A 22 -10.12 -13.98 -3.59
CA SER A 22 -9.93 -13.33 -2.30
C SER A 22 -9.57 -11.84 -2.43
N ALA A 23 -8.78 -11.46 -3.44
CA ALA A 23 -8.46 -10.05 -3.72
C ALA A 23 -9.71 -9.26 -4.16
N ARG A 24 -10.56 -9.85 -5.03
CA ARG A 24 -11.83 -9.22 -5.43
C ARG A 24 -12.78 -9.03 -4.26
N GLN A 25 -12.88 -10.04 -3.40
CA GLN A 25 -13.68 -9.96 -2.18
C GLN A 25 -13.16 -8.90 -1.22
N ALA A 26 -11.84 -8.83 -1.03
CA ALA A 26 -11.20 -7.82 -0.19
C ALA A 26 -11.49 -6.40 -0.72
N LEU A 27 -11.43 -6.18 -2.04
CA LEU A 27 -11.77 -4.91 -2.66
C LEU A 27 -13.23 -4.51 -2.41
N ALA A 28 -14.16 -5.45 -2.57
CA ALA A 28 -15.57 -5.20 -2.29
C ALA A 28 -15.80 -4.80 -0.82
N THR A 29 -15.17 -5.54 0.11
CA THR A 29 -15.28 -5.29 1.56
C THR A 29 -14.68 -3.92 1.94
N ALA A 30 -13.49 -3.58 1.44
CA ALA A 30 -12.84 -2.30 1.70
C ALA A 30 -13.66 -1.13 1.12
N THR A 31 -14.20 -1.28 -0.10
CA THR A 31 -15.03 -0.27 -0.75
C THR A 31 -16.32 0.00 0.05
N ALA A 32 -16.99 -1.06 0.50
CA ALA A 32 -18.19 -0.94 1.34
C ALA A 32 -17.89 -0.21 2.66
N PHE A 33 -16.77 -0.53 3.30
CA PHE A 33 -16.37 0.12 4.55
C PHE A 33 -16.05 1.62 4.36
N VAL A 34 -15.25 1.97 3.36
CA VAL A 34 -14.90 3.38 3.05
C VAL A 34 -16.16 4.22 2.81
N LYS A 35 -17.15 3.65 2.08
CA LYS A 35 -18.45 4.31 1.86
C LYS A 35 -19.26 4.43 3.15
N ALA A 36 -19.34 3.37 3.94
CA ALA A 36 -20.13 3.37 5.18
C ALA A 36 -19.59 4.34 6.25
N LYS A 37 -18.26 4.49 6.30
CA LYS A 37 -17.57 5.42 7.21
C LYS A 37 -17.40 6.83 6.64
N ASP A 38 -17.74 7.03 5.37
CA ASP A 38 -17.59 8.30 4.66
C ASP A 38 -16.18 8.91 4.79
N LEU A 39 -15.15 8.07 4.63
CA LEU A 39 -13.75 8.46 4.85
C LEU A 39 -13.21 9.39 3.76
N VAL A 40 -13.71 9.25 2.55
CA VAL A 40 -13.36 10.04 1.37
C VAL A 40 -14.42 9.79 0.30
N THR A 41 -14.74 10.80 -0.51
CA THR A 41 -15.63 10.61 -1.65
C THR A 41 -14.95 9.76 -2.71
N LEU A 42 -15.55 8.60 -3.00
CA LEU A 42 -15.04 7.70 -4.03
C LEU A 42 -15.38 8.22 -5.43
N PRO A 43 -14.51 7.93 -6.43
CA PRO A 43 -14.78 8.28 -7.81
C PRO A 43 -16.16 7.77 -8.28
N PRO A 44 -16.97 8.60 -8.95
CA PRO A 44 -18.33 8.20 -9.37
C PRO A 44 -18.32 7.09 -10.44
N ASP A 45 -17.30 7.11 -11.30
CA ASP A 45 -17.14 6.15 -12.41
C ASP A 45 -16.02 5.16 -12.03
N ALA A 46 -16.39 4.16 -11.22
CA ALA A 46 -15.43 3.13 -10.81
C ALA A 46 -14.92 2.35 -12.04
N ASN A 47 -13.68 2.61 -12.44
CA ASN A 47 -13.00 1.98 -13.56
C ASN A 47 -11.91 0.99 -13.12
N LEU A 48 -11.82 0.68 -11.83
CA LEU A 48 -10.84 -0.23 -11.27
C LEU A 48 -11.22 -1.70 -11.54
N GLN A 49 -10.31 -2.44 -12.16
CA GLN A 49 -10.45 -3.87 -12.39
C GLN A 49 -9.38 -4.65 -11.65
N VAL A 50 -9.76 -5.77 -11.01
CA VAL A 50 -8.81 -6.73 -10.44
C VAL A 50 -8.47 -7.75 -11.51
N ILE A 51 -7.25 -7.70 -12.02
CA ILE A 51 -6.76 -8.59 -13.08
C ILE A 51 -5.44 -9.26 -12.67
N GLU A 52 -5.05 -10.29 -13.41
CA GLU A 52 -3.73 -10.89 -13.23
C GLU A 52 -2.62 -9.89 -13.61
N THR A 53 -1.55 -9.88 -12.84
CA THR A 53 -0.34 -9.14 -13.23
C THR A 53 0.14 -9.63 -14.59
N PRO A 54 0.40 -8.71 -15.56
CA PRO A 54 0.96 -9.08 -16.85
C PRO A 54 2.24 -9.92 -16.68
N GLU A 55 2.43 -10.96 -17.48
CA GLU A 55 3.49 -11.93 -17.28
C GLU A 55 4.89 -11.29 -17.21
N PHE A 56 5.17 -10.34 -18.09
CA PHE A 56 6.44 -9.63 -18.14
C PHE A 56 6.70 -8.72 -16.91
N MET A 57 5.66 -8.40 -16.12
CA MET A 57 5.75 -7.59 -14.89
C MET A 57 5.90 -8.44 -13.62
N ARG A 58 5.67 -9.77 -13.68
CA ARG A 58 5.64 -10.64 -12.49
C ARG A 58 6.98 -10.73 -11.76
N GLY A 59 8.10 -10.46 -12.46
CA GLY A 59 9.42 -10.39 -11.84
C GLY A 59 9.58 -9.21 -10.87
N THR A 60 8.92 -8.09 -11.14
CA THR A 60 8.95 -6.87 -10.31
C THR A 60 7.78 -6.83 -9.33
N TYR A 61 6.58 -7.19 -9.81
CA TYR A 61 5.36 -7.23 -9.02
C TYR A 61 5.08 -8.65 -8.54
N SER A 62 5.86 -9.11 -7.56
CA SER A 62 5.81 -10.50 -7.09
C SER A 62 4.46 -10.90 -6.49
N VAL A 63 3.70 -9.96 -5.95
CA VAL A 63 2.35 -10.22 -5.37
C VAL A 63 1.26 -9.49 -6.12
N GLY A 64 1.54 -8.32 -6.63
CA GLY A 64 0.60 -7.45 -7.30
C GLY A 64 1.05 -6.00 -7.23
N GLY A 65 0.19 -5.09 -7.62
CA GLY A 65 0.43 -3.66 -7.61
C GLY A 65 -0.74 -2.91 -8.22
N PHE A 66 -0.60 -1.62 -8.28
CA PHE A 66 -1.60 -0.74 -8.88
C PHE A 66 -1.06 -0.11 -10.17
N ASP A 67 -1.87 -0.14 -11.21
CA ASP A 67 -1.61 0.51 -12.50
C ASP A 67 -2.70 1.58 -12.75
N PRO A 68 -2.35 2.87 -12.65
CA PRO A 68 -3.33 3.96 -12.75
C PRO A 68 -3.79 4.20 -14.18
N ALA A 69 -5.00 4.73 -14.33
CA ALA A 69 -5.39 5.35 -15.59
C ALA A 69 -4.42 6.49 -15.94
N PRO A 70 -3.94 6.58 -17.20
CA PRO A 70 -2.96 7.58 -17.59
C PRO A 70 -3.49 9.02 -17.43
N ALA A 71 -2.63 9.94 -16.99
CA ALA A 71 -3.02 11.33 -16.77
C ALA A 71 -3.50 12.07 -18.04
N LEU A 72 -3.05 11.63 -19.23
CA LEU A 72 -3.51 12.14 -20.51
C LEU A 72 -4.86 11.57 -20.94
N GLU A 73 -5.16 10.34 -20.50
CA GLU A 73 -6.36 9.58 -20.85
C GLU A 73 -7.06 9.05 -19.57
N PRO A 74 -7.50 9.94 -18.68
CA PRO A 74 -7.98 9.56 -17.34
C PRO A 74 -9.30 8.76 -17.35
N LYS A 75 -9.91 8.57 -18.52
CA LYS A 75 -11.11 7.75 -18.71
C LYS A 75 -10.80 6.27 -19.01
N LEU A 76 -9.54 5.95 -19.28
CA LEU A 76 -9.11 4.55 -19.40
C LEU A 76 -9.18 3.85 -18.05
N GLY A 77 -9.23 2.52 -18.08
CA GLY A 77 -9.28 1.69 -16.88
C GLY A 77 -8.03 1.81 -16.01
N ALA A 78 -8.21 1.62 -14.72
CA ALA A 78 -7.15 1.40 -13.76
C ALA A 78 -7.17 -0.07 -13.33
N PHE A 79 -6.01 -0.62 -12.94
CA PHE A 79 -5.89 -2.03 -12.65
C PHE A 79 -5.25 -2.28 -11.29
N PHE A 80 -5.92 -3.07 -10.47
CA PHE A 80 -5.29 -3.73 -9.34
C PHE A 80 -4.77 -5.08 -9.82
N TRP A 81 -3.48 -5.15 -10.06
CA TRP A 81 -2.79 -6.37 -10.45
C TRP A 81 -2.64 -7.30 -9.26
N VAL A 82 -2.94 -8.57 -9.47
CA VAL A 82 -2.69 -9.63 -8.49
C VAL A 82 -1.91 -10.73 -9.20
N THR A 83 -0.72 -11.04 -8.70
CA THR A 83 0.13 -12.04 -9.32
C THR A 83 -0.34 -13.43 -8.95
N PRO A 84 -0.76 -14.25 -9.93
CA PRO A 84 -1.21 -15.61 -9.68
C PRO A 84 -0.07 -16.46 -9.11
N ILE A 85 -0.42 -17.46 -8.32
CA ILE A 85 0.53 -18.42 -7.75
C ILE A 85 0.60 -19.62 -8.70
N PRO A 86 1.75 -19.87 -9.38
CA PRO A 86 1.86 -20.98 -10.32
C PRO A 86 1.71 -22.33 -9.63
N SER A 87 0.89 -23.22 -10.19
CA SER A 87 0.72 -24.58 -9.69
C SER A 87 1.99 -25.44 -9.81
N THR A 88 2.95 -24.99 -10.62
CA THR A 88 4.25 -25.65 -10.81
C THR A 88 5.26 -25.34 -9.71
N TRP A 89 4.95 -24.41 -8.81
CA TRP A 89 5.85 -24.12 -7.69
C TRP A 89 5.89 -25.27 -6.68
N PRO A 90 7.03 -25.50 -6.02
CA PRO A 90 7.09 -26.37 -4.85
C PRO A 90 6.08 -25.95 -3.78
N GLN A 91 5.41 -26.91 -3.12
CA GLN A 91 4.37 -26.62 -2.13
C GLN A 91 4.85 -25.68 -1.02
N ALA A 92 6.08 -25.86 -0.52
CA ALA A 92 6.66 -24.96 0.51
C ALA A 92 6.71 -23.50 0.08
N ARG A 93 6.96 -23.24 -1.22
CA ARG A 93 6.97 -21.88 -1.79
C ARG A 93 5.55 -21.31 -1.89
N ILE A 94 4.58 -22.13 -2.32
CA ILE A 94 3.17 -21.75 -2.35
C ILE A 94 2.69 -21.39 -0.95
N ASP A 95 2.98 -22.24 0.05
CA ASP A 95 2.57 -22.05 1.44
C ASP A 95 3.19 -20.77 2.03
N SER A 96 4.47 -20.51 1.79
CA SER A 96 5.15 -19.30 2.21
C SER A 96 4.47 -18.04 1.64
N LYS A 97 4.11 -18.06 0.37
CA LYS A 97 3.39 -16.96 -0.28
C LYS A 97 2.00 -16.74 0.32
N LEU A 98 1.25 -17.81 0.53
CA LEU A 98 -0.10 -17.75 1.08
C LEU A 98 -0.10 -17.30 2.55
N ARG A 99 0.89 -17.72 3.34
CA ARG A 99 1.06 -17.25 4.73
C ARG A 99 1.37 -15.76 4.82
N GLU A 100 2.19 -15.23 3.90
CA GLU A 100 2.45 -13.77 3.86
C GLU A 100 1.18 -13.00 3.51
N TYR A 101 0.48 -13.44 2.47
CA TYR A 101 -0.77 -12.83 2.00
C TYR A 101 -1.99 -13.62 2.46
N ASN A 102 -2.00 -13.93 3.78
CA ASN A 102 -3.16 -14.51 4.46
C ASN A 102 -4.37 -13.57 4.42
N GLU A 103 -5.50 -13.95 5.01
CA GLU A 103 -6.73 -13.14 4.98
C GLU A 103 -6.48 -11.68 5.36
N SER A 104 -5.78 -11.42 6.46
CA SER A 104 -5.46 -10.06 6.90
C SER A 104 -4.43 -9.39 5.98
N GLY A 105 -3.42 -10.12 5.50
CA GLY A 105 -2.41 -9.64 4.57
C GLY A 105 -3.02 -9.22 3.22
N MET A 106 -3.97 -9.98 2.69
CA MET A 106 -4.70 -9.63 1.46
C MET A 106 -5.53 -8.36 1.67
N GLN A 107 -6.16 -8.18 2.83
CA GLN A 107 -6.89 -6.95 3.14
C GLN A 107 -5.95 -5.74 3.19
N HIS A 108 -4.79 -5.86 3.84
CA HIS A 108 -3.79 -4.77 3.87
C HIS A 108 -3.23 -4.45 2.48
N LEU A 109 -2.96 -5.46 1.64
CA LEU A 109 -2.57 -5.26 0.25
C LEU A 109 -3.65 -4.49 -0.51
N THR A 110 -4.90 -4.92 -0.40
CA THR A 110 -6.03 -4.31 -1.10
C THR A 110 -6.26 -2.86 -0.65
N VAL A 111 -6.12 -2.57 0.64
CA VAL A 111 -6.19 -1.20 1.16
C VAL A 111 -5.07 -0.34 0.57
N HIS A 112 -3.86 -0.86 0.50
CA HIS A 112 -2.69 -0.17 -0.05
C HIS A 112 -2.84 0.13 -1.55
N GLU A 113 -3.13 -0.89 -2.35
CA GLU A 113 -3.16 -0.77 -3.81
C GLU A 113 -4.46 -0.12 -4.32
N ALA A 114 -5.57 -0.30 -3.60
CA ALA A 114 -6.86 0.09 -4.12
C ALA A 114 -7.63 1.04 -3.18
N MET A 115 -8.22 0.55 -2.10
CA MET A 115 -9.32 1.20 -1.41
C MET A 115 -9.06 1.40 0.09
N PRO A 116 -8.76 2.64 0.55
CA PRO A 116 -8.68 3.91 -0.19
C PRO A 116 -7.28 4.32 -0.65
N GLY A 117 -6.33 3.38 -0.84
CA GLY A 117 -4.93 3.62 -1.16
C GLY A 117 -4.67 4.22 -2.54
N HIS A 118 -3.77 3.60 -3.29
CA HIS A 118 -3.25 4.14 -4.54
C HIS A 118 -4.33 4.48 -5.58
N TYR A 119 -5.36 3.64 -5.73
CA TYR A 119 -6.43 3.92 -6.69
C TYR A 119 -7.15 5.25 -6.40
N VAL A 120 -7.57 5.45 -5.16
CA VAL A 120 -8.29 6.69 -4.79
C VAL A 120 -7.38 7.90 -4.99
N GLN A 121 -6.12 7.82 -4.55
CA GLN A 121 -5.14 8.89 -4.73
C GLN A 121 -4.92 9.23 -6.21
N ALA A 122 -4.77 8.23 -7.07
CA ALA A 122 -4.55 8.43 -8.51
C ALA A 122 -5.77 9.05 -9.20
N GLU A 123 -6.99 8.63 -8.81
CA GLU A 123 -8.23 9.21 -9.34
C GLU A 123 -8.39 10.69 -8.96
N TYR A 124 -8.01 11.07 -7.75
CA TYR A 124 -7.95 12.50 -7.37
C TYR A 124 -6.89 13.25 -8.18
N ALA A 125 -5.69 12.67 -8.32
CA ALA A 125 -4.62 13.27 -9.11
C ALA A 125 -5.03 13.48 -10.58
N ASN A 126 -5.78 12.54 -11.17
CA ASN A 126 -6.30 12.62 -12.53
C ASN A 126 -7.41 13.67 -12.72
N ARG A 127 -7.93 14.26 -11.64
CA ARG A 127 -8.93 15.34 -11.65
C ARG A 127 -8.37 16.71 -11.33
N VAL A 128 -7.07 16.80 -11.03
CA VAL A 128 -6.40 18.09 -10.74
C VAL A 128 -6.57 19.06 -11.91
N GLN A 129 -6.93 20.30 -11.60
CA GLN A 129 -7.07 21.38 -12.56
C GLN A 129 -6.08 22.52 -12.27
N PRO A 130 -5.61 23.26 -13.29
CA PRO A 130 -5.81 23.01 -14.73
C PRO A 130 -5.07 21.78 -15.24
N ARG A 131 -5.32 21.36 -16.47
CA ARG A 131 -4.70 20.19 -17.10
C ARG A 131 -3.17 20.22 -17.01
N SER A 132 -2.55 21.39 -17.18
CA SER A 132 -1.08 21.55 -17.05
C SER A 132 -0.58 21.14 -15.66
N ARG A 133 -1.29 21.51 -14.59
CA ARG A 133 -0.97 21.11 -13.22
C ARG A 133 -1.07 19.58 -13.04
N ARG A 134 -2.13 18.98 -13.58
CA ARG A 134 -2.30 17.50 -13.57
C ARG A 134 -1.13 16.81 -14.26
N LEU A 135 -0.71 17.27 -15.44
CA LEU A 135 0.42 16.69 -16.16
C LEU A 135 1.74 16.86 -15.41
N LEU A 136 1.98 18.01 -14.81
CA LEU A 136 3.16 18.22 -13.96
C LEU A 136 3.18 17.22 -12.77
N ARG A 137 2.05 16.96 -12.13
CA ARG A 137 1.95 15.97 -11.04
C ARG A 137 2.24 14.55 -11.53
N SER A 138 1.85 14.23 -12.75
CA SER A 138 2.12 12.92 -13.36
C SER A 138 3.60 12.74 -13.72
N ILE A 139 4.24 13.78 -14.25
CA ILE A 139 5.66 13.73 -14.66
C ILE A 139 6.59 13.78 -13.44
N PHE A 140 6.29 14.65 -12.48
CA PHE A 140 7.08 14.85 -11.27
C PHE A 140 6.37 14.23 -10.04
N GLY A 141 6.03 12.95 -10.15
CA GLY A 141 5.40 12.22 -9.06
C GLY A 141 6.24 12.28 -7.77
N ASN A 142 5.57 12.42 -6.63
CA ASN A 142 6.23 12.46 -5.32
C ASN A 142 6.06 11.13 -4.59
N GLY A 143 7.11 10.32 -4.54
CA GLY A 143 7.09 8.99 -3.90
C GLY A 143 6.61 9.03 -2.45
N PRO A 144 7.13 9.91 -1.57
CA PRO A 144 6.64 10.05 -0.19
C PRO A 144 5.15 10.40 -0.08
N TYR A 145 4.61 11.21 -0.99
CA TYR A 145 3.18 11.48 -1.02
C TYR A 145 2.40 10.22 -1.40
N ILE A 146 2.78 9.56 -2.50
CA ILE A 146 2.05 8.44 -3.10
C ILE A 146 2.09 7.20 -2.19
N GLU A 147 3.29 6.73 -1.84
CA GLU A 147 3.48 5.56 -0.98
C GLU A 147 3.04 5.83 0.47
N GLY A 148 3.32 7.06 0.92
CA GLY A 148 2.90 7.49 2.26
C GLY A 148 1.39 7.49 2.45
N TRP A 149 0.63 7.94 1.45
CA TRP A 149 -0.83 7.85 1.45
C TRP A 149 -1.31 6.40 1.57
N ALA A 150 -0.74 5.49 0.80
CA ALA A 150 -1.15 4.08 0.82
C ALA A 150 -0.86 3.42 2.18
N VAL A 151 0.28 3.68 2.81
CA VAL A 151 0.60 3.20 4.17
C VAL A 151 -0.27 3.89 5.22
N TYR A 152 -0.51 5.20 5.10
CA TYR A 152 -1.43 5.94 5.94
C TYR A 152 -2.85 5.36 5.87
N SER A 153 -3.31 4.99 4.68
CA SER A 153 -4.61 4.36 4.46
C SER A 153 -4.76 3.02 5.21
N GLN A 154 -3.71 2.23 5.28
CA GLN A 154 -3.71 0.98 6.07
C GLN A 154 -3.93 1.25 7.57
N GLN A 155 -3.24 2.26 8.11
CA GLN A 155 -3.42 2.68 9.50
C GLN A 155 -4.81 3.27 9.72
N LEU A 156 -5.25 4.17 8.83
CA LEU A 156 -6.58 4.79 8.87
C LEU A 156 -7.70 3.76 8.96
N MET A 157 -7.70 2.77 8.07
CA MET A 157 -8.72 1.72 8.05
C MET A 157 -8.79 0.95 9.37
N ALA A 158 -7.63 0.65 9.96
CA ALA A 158 -7.57 -0.01 11.25
C ALA A 158 -8.08 0.88 12.39
N ASP A 159 -7.75 2.18 12.38
CA ASP A 159 -8.17 3.13 13.41
C ASP A 159 -9.68 3.38 13.37
N GLU A 160 -10.29 3.30 12.19
CA GLU A 160 -11.74 3.42 11.98
C GLU A 160 -12.51 2.11 12.23
N GLY A 161 -11.82 1.03 12.62
CA GLY A 161 -12.43 -0.25 13.02
C GLY A 161 -12.72 -1.20 11.85
N TYR A 162 -11.95 -1.10 10.75
CA TYR A 162 -12.08 -2.05 9.63
C TYR A 162 -11.94 -3.50 10.10
N LEU A 163 -12.79 -4.38 9.59
CA LEU A 163 -12.89 -5.80 9.96
C LEU A 163 -13.14 -6.03 11.47
N GLY A 164 -13.84 -5.09 12.13
CA GLY A 164 -14.18 -5.18 13.53
C GLY A 164 -12.97 -5.02 14.47
N ASP A 165 -11.89 -4.42 13.98
CA ASP A 165 -10.67 -4.19 14.76
C ASP A 165 -10.10 -5.45 15.41
N THR A 166 -10.11 -6.55 14.68
CA THR A 166 -9.67 -7.84 15.22
C THR A 166 -8.18 -7.83 15.56
N PRO A 167 -7.74 -8.51 16.65
CA PRO A 167 -6.34 -8.61 17.04
C PRO A 167 -5.43 -9.13 15.90
N GLY A 168 -5.93 -10.07 15.08
CA GLY A 168 -5.19 -10.61 13.93
C GLY A 168 -4.94 -9.56 12.83
N TYR A 169 -5.94 -8.72 12.56
CA TYR A 169 -5.80 -7.62 11.60
C TYR A 169 -4.80 -6.57 12.10
N ARG A 170 -4.92 -6.15 13.37
CA ARG A 170 -3.96 -5.23 14.02
C ARG A 170 -2.54 -5.78 14.06
N LEU A 171 -2.37 -7.05 14.40
CA LEU A 171 -1.05 -7.70 14.41
C LEU A 171 -0.43 -7.71 13.02
N THR A 172 -1.22 -7.98 11.98
CA THR A 172 -0.75 -7.95 10.59
C THR A 172 -0.37 -6.52 10.18
N LEU A 173 -1.13 -5.51 10.58
CA LEU A 173 -0.76 -4.10 10.36
C LEU A 173 0.62 -3.78 10.98
N GLN A 174 0.86 -4.19 12.23
CA GLN A 174 2.16 -3.96 12.86
C GLN A 174 3.30 -4.67 12.11
N LYS A 175 3.06 -5.90 11.61
CA LYS A 175 4.01 -6.58 10.72
C LYS A 175 4.26 -5.79 9.44
N GLN A 176 3.23 -5.21 8.81
CA GLN A 176 3.40 -4.36 7.63
C GLN A 176 4.21 -3.09 7.94
N LEU A 177 4.00 -2.46 9.09
CA LEU A 177 4.81 -1.31 9.50
C LEU A 177 6.28 -1.69 9.75
N LEU A 178 6.55 -2.86 10.34
CA LEU A 178 7.92 -3.38 10.44
C LEU A 178 8.55 -3.62 9.06
N ARG A 179 7.78 -4.12 8.09
CA ARG A 179 8.21 -4.27 6.70
C ARG A 179 8.56 -2.92 6.07
N VAL A 180 7.77 -1.89 6.31
CA VAL A 180 8.01 -0.53 5.82
C VAL A 180 9.29 0.06 6.43
N LEU A 181 9.54 -0.16 7.72
CA LEU A 181 10.80 0.20 8.37
C LEU A 181 11.99 -0.54 7.77
N ALA A 182 11.86 -1.87 7.58
CA ALA A 182 12.88 -2.67 6.92
C ALA A 182 13.22 -2.16 5.52
N ASN A 183 12.23 -1.72 4.75
CA ASN A 183 12.44 -1.13 3.43
C ASN A 183 13.44 0.03 3.47
N THR A 184 13.29 0.94 4.43
CA THR A 184 14.20 2.09 4.63
C THR A 184 15.62 1.63 4.97
N ILE A 185 15.74 0.67 5.90
CA ILE A 185 17.03 0.14 6.32
C ILE A 185 17.72 -0.59 5.17
N LEU A 186 16.98 -1.40 4.40
CA LEU A 186 17.47 -2.13 3.25
C LEU A 186 18.07 -1.20 2.20
N ASP A 187 17.31 -0.18 1.76
CA ASP A 187 17.77 0.74 0.73
C ASP A 187 19.08 1.43 1.16
N ILE A 188 19.08 2.04 2.35
CA ILE A 188 20.25 2.73 2.85
C ILE A 188 21.45 1.78 2.98
N ARG A 189 21.26 0.62 3.57
CA ARG A 189 22.39 -0.29 3.86
C ARG A 189 22.90 -1.02 2.63
N LEU A 190 22.02 -1.46 1.73
CA LEU A 190 22.42 -2.08 0.47
C LEU A 190 23.17 -1.09 -0.43
N GLN A 191 22.63 0.13 -0.58
CA GLN A 191 23.18 1.11 -1.51
C GLN A 191 24.42 1.85 -0.97
N THR A 192 24.58 2.00 0.35
CA THR A 192 25.61 2.87 0.92
C THR A 192 26.53 2.23 1.96
N LYS A 193 26.19 1.04 2.50
CA LYS A 193 26.90 0.41 3.62
C LYS A 193 27.38 -1.00 3.37
N GLY A 194 27.26 -1.49 2.13
CA GLY A 194 27.75 -2.84 1.75
C GLY A 194 27.03 -3.99 2.49
N MET A 195 25.74 -3.83 2.78
CA MET A 195 24.92 -4.88 3.39
C MET A 195 24.92 -6.13 2.50
N THR A 196 25.21 -7.29 3.07
CA THR A 196 25.19 -8.56 2.33
C THR A 196 23.77 -9.09 2.17
N ASP A 197 23.56 -10.00 1.20
CA ASP A 197 22.26 -10.66 0.97
C ASP A 197 21.78 -11.40 2.21
N SER A 198 22.69 -12.11 2.89
CA SER A 198 22.36 -12.82 4.14
C SER A 198 21.88 -11.86 5.22
N GLN A 199 22.56 -10.74 5.42
CA GLN A 199 22.14 -9.72 6.40
C GLN A 199 20.78 -9.11 6.04
N ALA A 200 20.53 -8.90 4.75
CA ALA A 200 19.25 -8.37 4.27
C ALA A 200 18.11 -9.38 4.50
N LEU A 201 18.33 -10.65 4.17
CA LEU A 201 17.35 -11.72 4.43
C LEU A 201 17.09 -11.90 5.93
N ASP A 202 18.13 -11.87 6.76
CA ASP A 202 17.98 -11.96 8.22
C ASP A 202 17.17 -10.80 8.79
N LEU A 203 17.41 -9.57 8.34
CA LEU A 203 16.60 -8.41 8.73
C LEU A 203 15.12 -8.65 8.39
N MET A 204 14.82 -9.10 7.18
CA MET A 204 13.44 -9.27 6.74
C MET A 204 12.74 -10.45 7.42
N THR A 205 13.41 -11.60 7.53
CA THR A 205 12.76 -12.82 8.05
C THR A 205 12.77 -12.90 9.58
N LYS A 206 13.91 -12.59 10.22
CA LYS A 206 14.07 -12.72 11.68
C LYS A 206 13.62 -11.49 12.46
N SER A 207 13.87 -10.27 11.93
CA SER A 207 13.56 -9.05 12.66
C SER A 207 12.18 -8.47 12.29
N THR A 208 11.68 -8.74 11.08
CA THR A 208 10.39 -8.19 10.62
C THR A 208 9.39 -9.25 10.15
N TYR A 209 9.66 -10.52 10.46
CA TYR A 209 8.76 -11.66 10.32
C TYR A 209 8.20 -11.86 8.90
N GLN A 210 8.89 -11.40 7.86
CA GLN A 210 8.49 -11.63 6.48
C GLN A 210 8.72 -13.10 6.12
N GLU A 211 7.82 -13.66 5.34
CA GLU A 211 7.97 -15.01 4.81
C GLU A 211 9.12 -15.07 3.80
N THR A 212 9.81 -16.21 3.74
CA THR A 212 11.04 -16.36 2.95
C THR A 212 10.86 -16.04 1.47
N GLU A 213 9.73 -16.45 0.88
CA GLU A 213 9.43 -16.15 -0.54
C GLU A 213 9.33 -14.65 -0.79
N GLU A 214 8.66 -13.92 0.09
CA GLU A 214 8.52 -12.48 -0.02
C GLU A 214 9.85 -11.77 0.22
N ALA A 215 10.62 -12.19 1.24
CA ALA A 215 11.93 -11.60 1.53
C ALA A 215 12.91 -11.78 0.37
N THR A 216 12.90 -12.94 -0.28
CA THR A 216 13.77 -13.24 -1.44
C THR A 216 13.41 -12.35 -2.64
N ALA A 217 12.13 -12.25 -2.97
CA ALA A 217 11.65 -11.38 -4.05
C ALA A 217 11.95 -9.90 -3.77
N LYS A 218 11.76 -9.46 -2.51
CA LYS A 218 12.06 -8.11 -2.08
C LYS A 218 13.54 -7.78 -2.16
N LEU A 219 14.43 -8.70 -1.81
CA LEU A 219 15.87 -8.47 -1.93
C LEU A 219 16.28 -8.18 -3.37
N GLN A 220 15.74 -8.94 -4.32
CA GLN A 220 16.00 -8.68 -5.75
C GLN A 220 15.51 -7.28 -6.16
N ARG A 221 14.27 -6.93 -5.79
CA ARG A 221 13.71 -5.59 -6.07
C ARG A 221 14.53 -4.48 -5.43
N ALA A 222 14.98 -4.64 -4.18
CA ALA A 222 15.76 -3.64 -3.47
C ALA A 222 17.12 -3.35 -4.12
N LYS A 223 17.69 -4.32 -4.83
CA LYS A 223 18.93 -4.13 -5.61
C LYS A 223 18.71 -3.39 -6.93
N LEU A 224 17.49 -3.42 -7.46
CA LEU A 224 17.15 -2.81 -8.75
C LEU A 224 16.72 -1.33 -8.62
N SER A 225 16.57 -0.82 -7.40
CA SER A 225 16.11 0.54 -7.15
C SER A 225 16.96 1.23 -6.08
N SER A 226 16.93 2.55 -6.06
CA SER A 226 17.54 3.39 -5.01
C SER A 226 16.59 4.51 -4.65
N CYS A 227 16.51 4.86 -3.36
CA CYS A 227 15.67 5.91 -2.80
C CYS A 227 14.15 5.69 -2.93
N GLN A 228 13.67 4.56 -3.48
CA GLN A 228 12.24 4.26 -3.57
C GLN A 228 11.72 3.66 -2.26
N LEU A 229 12.42 2.70 -1.69
CA LEU A 229 11.98 2.01 -0.49
C LEU A 229 11.83 2.90 0.77
N PRO A 230 12.64 3.94 1.00
CA PRO A 230 12.44 4.88 2.10
C PRO A 230 11.17 5.72 1.99
N THR A 231 10.61 5.88 0.78
CA THR A 231 9.43 6.73 0.55
C THR A 231 8.19 6.27 1.31
N TYR A 232 8.07 4.98 1.59
CA TYR A 232 6.97 4.40 2.37
C TYR A 232 6.92 4.95 3.79
N TYR A 233 8.02 4.82 4.54
CA TYR A 233 8.06 5.26 5.94
C TYR A 233 8.12 6.78 6.08
N ALA A 234 8.96 7.43 5.29
CA ALA A 234 9.06 8.90 5.29
C ALA A 234 7.71 9.53 4.92
N GLY A 235 7.06 8.98 3.89
CA GLY A 235 5.75 9.43 3.46
C GLY A 235 4.66 9.18 4.51
N TYR A 236 4.61 8.00 5.10
CA TYR A 236 3.67 7.68 6.18
C TYR A 236 3.78 8.67 7.35
N LYS A 237 5.00 8.93 7.83
CA LYS A 237 5.24 9.90 8.90
C LYS A 237 4.85 11.32 8.48
N GLY A 238 5.13 11.69 7.23
CA GLY A 238 4.74 12.99 6.69
C GLY A 238 3.22 13.17 6.63
N TRP A 239 2.47 12.16 6.17
CA TRP A 239 1.00 12.20 6.15
C TRP A 239 0.39 12.33 7.54
N LEU A 240 0.95 11.62 8.54
CA LEU A 240 0.52 11.77 9.93
C LEU A 240 0.76 13.20 10.44
N ALA A 241 1.93 13.78 10.14
CA ALA A 241 2.26 15.15 10.56
C ALA A 241 1.30 16.17 9.91
N VAL A 242 1.08 16.09 8.60
CA VAL A 242 0.14 16.99 7.88
C VAL A 242 -1.28 16.87 8.46
N ARG A 243 -1.76 15.65 8.72
CA ARG A 243 -3.07 15.44 9.35
C ARG A 243 -3.14 16.07 10.74
N ASP A 244 -2.11 15.88 11.54
CA ASP A 244 -2.10 16.38 12.92
C ASP A 244 -2.03 17.92 12.97
N HIS A 245 -1.30 18.56 12.05
CA HIS A 245 -1.29 20.02 11.89
C HIS A 245 -2.66 20.54 11.43
N TYR A 246 -3.25 19.90 10.43
CA TYR A 246 -4.61 20.24 9.94
C TYR A 246 -5.65 20.10 11.06
N ARG A 247 -5.58 19.02 11.85
CA ARG A 247 -6.45 18.82 13.02
C ARG A 247 -6.26 19.90 14.07
N ALA A 248 -5.02 20.24 14.39
CA ALA A 248 -4.70 21.29 15.39
C ALA A 248 -5.26 22.65 14.96
N LYS A 249 -5.17 22.98 13.67
CA LYS A 249 -5.70 24.23 13.11
C LYS A 249 -7.24 24.31 13.17
N HIS A 250 -7.92 23.21 12.85
CA HIS A 250 -9.38 23.19 12.74
C HIS A 250 -10.08 22.88 14.09
N GLY A 251 -9.34 22.37 15.08
CA GLY A 251 -9.88 22.09 16.42
C GLY A 251 -11.16 21.24 16.38
N ALA A 252 -12.23 21.75 16.99
CA ALA A 252 -13.52 21.06 17.03
C ALA A 252 -14.23 20.94 15.66
N ALA A 253 -13.82 21.74 14.68
CA ALA A 253 -14.36 21.65 13.29
C ALA A 253 -13.59 20.67 12.40
N PHE A 254 -12.62 19.92 12.94
CA PHE A 254 -11.85 18.94 12.17
C PHE A 254 -12.77 17.86 11.61
N SER A 255 -12.70 17.67 10.29
CA SER A 255 -13.31 16.57 9.57
C SER A 255 -12.24 15.75 8.87
N LEU A 256 -12.22 14.45 9.16
CA LEU A 256 -11.26 13.51 8.54
C LEU A 256 -11.46 13.42 7.02
N LYS A 257 -12.72 13.40 6.57
CA LYS A 257 -13.08 13.40 5.15
C LYS A 257 -12.62 14.68 4.46
N GLU A 258 -12.89 15.83 5.03
CA GLU A 258 -12.46 17.13 4.45
C GLU A 258 -10.93 17.22 4.35
N PHE A 259 -10.23 16.76 5.37
CA PHE A 259 -8.78 16.66 5.33
C PHE A 259 -8.32 15.79 4.14
N HIS A 260 -8.84 14.56 4.01
CA HIS A 260 -8.46 13.66 2.93
C HIS A 260 -8.73 14.28 1.55
N GLU A 261 -9.92 14.81 1.34
CA GLU A 261 -10.30 15.38 0.05
C GLU A 261 -9.50 16.63 -0.30
N SER A 262 -9.26 17.51 0.68
CA SER A 262 -8.44 18.72 0.48
C SER A 262 -7.01 18.34 0.11
N ALA A 263 -6.43 17.40 0.84
CA ALA A 263 -5.07 16.93 0.58
C ALA A 263 -4.93 16.22 -0.79
N LEU A 264 -5.86 15.34 -1.12
CA LEU A 264 -5.81 14.58 -2.37
C LEU A 264 -6.07 15.46 -3.61
N LYS A 265 -6.88 16.52 -3.51
CA LYS A 265 -7.12 17.50 -4.58
C LYS A 265 -5.88 18.28 -4.98
N GLU A 266 -4.89 18.40 -4.09
CA GLU A 266 -3.60 19.03 -4.43
C GLU A 266 -2.75 18.18 -5.38
N GLY A 267 -3.03 16.88 -5.48
CA GLY A 267 -2.22 15.92 -6.24
C GLY A 267 -0.88 15.64 -5.55
N ALA A 268 -0.03 14.82 -6.17
CA ALA A 268 1.22 14.37 -5.59
C ALA A 268 2.27 15.50 -5.47
N VAL A 269 2.17 16.30 -4.41
CA VAL A 269 3.13 17.34 -4.04
C VAL A 269 4.05 16.86 -2.90
N PRO A 270 5.22 17.46 -2.68
CA PRO A 270 6.01 17.21 -1.48
C PRO A 270 5.19 17.49 -0.21
N LEU A 271 5.24 16.59 0.77
CA LEU A 271 4.42 16.70 1.99
C LEU A 271 4.62 18.00 2.80
N PRO A 272 5.84 18.58 2.91
CA PRO A 272 6.00 19.90 3.52
C PRO A 272 5.26 21.02 2.76
N LEU A 273 5.20 20.92 1.42
CA LEU A 273 4.43 21.87 0.62
C LEU A 273 2.91 21.62 0.78
N LEU A 274 2.48 20.36 0.84
CA LEU A 274 1.09 20.02 1.13
C LEU A 274 0.63 20.64 2.46
N ASP A 275 1.45 20.52 3.51
CA ASP A 275 1.17 21.11 4.81
C ASP A 275 0.93 22.61 4.71
N THR A 276 1.78 23.31 3.94
CA THR A 276 1.62 24.75 3.68
C THR A 276 0.34 25.09 2.90
N LEU A 277 -0.03 24.24 1.91
CA LEU A 277 -1.21 24.48 1.07
C LEU A 277 -2.52 24.25 1.83
N LEU A 278 -2.50 23.46 2.90
CA LEU A 278 -3.67 23.17 3.74
C LEU A 278 -3.80 24.12 4.94
N GLN A 279 -2.83 25.01 5.12
CA GLN A 279 -2.88 26.08 6.09
C GLN A 279 -3.67 27.28 5.56
#